data_9dd1b2303c0c60f253762301adf68ed0
#
_entry.id   9dd1b2303c0c60f253762301adf68ed0
#
_cell.length_a   1.000
_cell.length_b   1.000
_cell.length_c   1.000
_cell.angle_alpha   90.00
_cell.angle_beta   90.00
_cell.angle_gamma   90.00
#
_symmetry.space_group_name_H-M   'P 1'
#
loop_
_entity.id
_entity.type
_entity.pdbx_description
1 polymer ?
#
loop_
_entity_poly.entity_id
_entity_poly.type
_entity_poly.pdbx_seq_one_letter_code
_entity_poly.pdbx_strand_id
1 'polypeptide(L)'
;MQEIRFHGRGGQGTVVASILLAKAFFSAGYYVQSFPLFGVERRGAPVEAYLRLDKKKILIRSNVYTPDHIIVQDANLLQNVDVAKGLRPQGWILINAPDPPERLDNFSGFRLALVDATHIGLKNNLGTRTQPIINTAMIGAFARIMGEPSMEMIAGAIKEDIAIQPAKNIRASEEAYESVNLYGKVD
;
A
#
# COMPACT_ATOMS: atom_id res chain seq x y z
N MET A 1 -3.53 -16.06 8.93
CA MET A 1 -4.19 -14.84 8.43
C MET A 1 -3.22 -13.69 8.57
N GLN A 2 -3.07 -12.86 7.55
CA GLN A 2 -2.30 -11.61 7.57
C GLN A 2 -3.25 -10.43 7.40
N GLU A 3 -2.95 -9.32 8.05
CA GLU A 3 -3.73 -8.09 8.04
C GLU A 3 -2.85 -6.92 7.63
N ILE A 4 -3.28 -6.18 6.62
CA ILE A 4 -2.56 -5.03 6.06
C ILE A 4 -3.44 -3.80 6.21
N ARG A 5 -2.85 -2.70 6.72
CA ARG A 5 -3.51 -1.41 6.83
C ARG A 5 -2.88 -0.42 5.89
N PHE A 6 -3.72 0.24 5.12
CA PHE A 6 -3.35 1.30 4.20
C PHE A 6 -3.70 2.66 4.81
N HIS A 7 -2.77 3.58 4.77
CA HIS A 7 -2.97 4.98 5.11
C HIS A 7 -2.76 5.86 3.89
N GLY A 8 -3.71 6.73 3.61
CA GLY A 8 -3.61 7.72 2.54
C GLY A 8 -4.54 8.89 2.78
N ARG A 9 -4.80 9.66 1.74
CA ARG A 9 -5.78 10.76 1.77
C ARG A 9 -6.88 10.53 0.75
N GLY A 10 -8.04 11.12 1.00
CA GLY A 10 -9.15 11.12 0.04
C GLY A 10 -8.70 11.64 -1.33
N GLY A 11 -8.91 10.83 -2.37
CA GLY A 11 -8.49 11.10 -3.75
C GLY A 11 -7.16 10.45 -4.17
N GLN A 12 -6.39 9.83 -3.28
CA GLN A 12 -5.13 9.13 -3.61
C GLN A 12 -5.31 7.67 -4.04
N GLY A 13 -6.55 7.16 -4.08
CA GLY A 13 -6.83 5.79 -4.49
C GLY A 13 -6.42 4.73 -3.46
N THR A 14 -6.45 5.05 -2.16
CA THR A 14 -6.10 4.13 -1.07
C THR A 14 -6.98 2.88 -1.06
N VAL A 15 -8.28 3.05 -1.21
CA VAL A 15 -9.24 1.93 -1.31
C VAL A 15 -9.00 1.12 -2.58
N VAL A 16 -8.73 1.80 -3.70
CA VAL A 16 -8.41 1.13 -4.98
C VAL A 16 -7.15 0.28 -4.85
N ALA A 17 -6.10 0.80 -4.19
CA ALA A 17 -4.88 0.02 -3.93
C ALA A 17 -5.18 -1.27 -3.14
N SER A 18 -5.99 -1.18 -2.08
CA SER A 18 -6.34 -2.35 -1.28
C SER A 18 -7.15 -3.39 -2.06
N ILE A 19 -8.05 -2.94 -2.95
CA ILE A 19 -8.85 -3.83 -3.81
C ILE A 19 -7.97 -4.51 -4.86
N LEU A 20 -7.10 -3.76 -5.55
CA LEU A 20 -6.21 -4.32 -6.56
C LEU A 20 -5.26 -5.36 -5.94
N LEU A 21 -4.68 -5.06 -4.78
CA LEU A 21 -3.82 -6.00 -4.08
C LEU A 21 -4.61 -7.23 -3.62
N ALA A 22 -5.85 -7.07 -3.15
CA ALA A 22 -6.73 -8.18 -2.80
C ALA A 22 -6.97 -9.10 -4.00
N LYS A 23 -7.29 -8.56 -5.18
CA LYS A 23 -7.50 -9.34 -6.41
C LYS A 23 -6.25 -10.11 -6.83
N ALA A 24 -5.09 -9.48 -6.75
CA ALA A 24 -3.83 -10.13 -7.07
C ALA A 24 -3.54 -11.31 -6.10
N PHE A 25 -3.77 -11.14 -4.81
CA PHE A 25 -3.66 -12.23 -3.83
C PHE A 25 -4.73 -13.31 -4.00
N PHE A 26 -5.96 -12.93 -4.41
CA PHE A 26 -6.99 -13.91 -4.74
C PHE A 26 -6.54 -14.81 -5.91
N SER A 27 -5.93 -14.20 -6.95
CA SER A 27 -5.34 -14.96 -8.06
C SER A 27 -4.18 -15.86 -7.61
N ALA A 28 -3.48 -15.51 -6.52
CA ALA A 28 -2.46 -16.33 -5.86
C ALA A 28 -3.05 -17.44 -4.94
N GLY A 29 -4.36 -17.63 -4.95
CA GLY A 29 -5.05 -18.67 -4.19
C GLY A 29 -5.27 -18.35 -2.71
N TYR A 30 -5.36 -17.07 -2.35
CA TYR A 30 -5.76 -16.66 -1.01
C TYR A 30 -7.25 -16.36 -0.94
N TYR A 31 -7.83 -16.55 0.24
CA TYR A 31 -9.08 -15.88 0.61
C TYR A 31 -8.72 -14.45 1.03
N VAL A 32 -9.49 -13.49 0.56
CA VAL A 32 -9.23 -12.07 0.78
C VAL A 32 -10.47 -11.34 1.28
N GLN A 33 -10.25 -10.31 2.08
CA GLN A 33 -11.26 -9.29 2.41
C GLN A 33 -10.59 -7.93 2.29
N SER A 34 -11.13 -7.05 1.45
CA SER A 34 -10.72 -5.65 1.37
C SER A 34 -11.90 -4.75 1.69
N PHE A 35 -11.70 -3.78 2.57
CA PHE A 35 -12.75 -2.86 3.00
C PHE A 35 -12.14 -1.54 3.49
N PRO A 36 -12.81 -0.39 3.24
CA PRO A 36 -12.42 0.89 3.80
C PRO A 36 -12.87 1.03 5.25
N LEU A 37 -12.16 1.85 6.02
CA LEU A 37 -12.71 2.41 7.25
C LEU A 37 -13.48 3.68 6.87
N PHE A 38 -14.80 3.60 6.93
CA PHE A 38 -15.65 4.77 6.67
C PHE A 38 -15.58 5.77 7.83
N GLY A 39 -15.32 7.00 7.52
CA GLY A 39 -15.31 8.15 8.43
C GLY A 39 -15.95 9.36 7.76
N VAL A 40 -15.61 10.57 8.22
CA VAL A 40 -16.00 11.81 7.53
C VAL A 40 -15.09 12.00 6.33
N GLU A 41 -15.38 11.28 5.25
CA GLU A 41 -14.58 11.28 4.04
C GLU A 41 -14.73 12.62 3.31
N ARG A 42 -13.63 13.38 3.28
CA ARG A 42 -13.50 14.58 2.46
C ARG A 42 -12.22 14.47 1.65
N ARG A 43 -12.19 15.09 0.49
CA ARG A 43 -10.98 15.19 -0.32
C ARG A 43 -9.82 15.73 0.54
N GLY A 44 -8.68 15.02 0.56
CA GLY A 44 -7.51 15.37 1.37
C GLY A 44 -7.56 14.94 2.83
N ALA A 45 -8.71 14.50 3.37
CA ALA A 45 -8.78 13.93 4.72
C ALA A 45 -8.06 12.58 4.80
N PRO A 46 -7.50 12.20 5.98
CA PRO A 46 -6.95 10.87 6.17
C PRO A 46 -7.98 9.78 5.87
N VAL A 47 -7.57 8.75 5.14
CA VAL A 47 -8.38 7.58 4.77
C VAL A 47 -7.60 6.34 5.12
N GLU A 48 -8.27 5.37 5.72
CA GLU A 48 -7.74 4.03 5.93
C GLU A 48 -8.50 3.00 5.08
N ALA A 49 -7.77 1.99 4.62
CA ALA A 49 -8.34 0.79 4.04
C ALA A 49 -7.61 -0.43 4.59
N TYR A 50 -8.28 -1.56 4.57
CA TYR A 50 -7.78 -2.78 5.14
C TYR A 50 -7.83 -3.91 4.13
N LEU A 51 -6.85 -4.82 4.23
CA LEU A 51 -6.80 -6.06 3.50
C LEU A 51 -6.47 -7.20 4.45
N ARG A 52 -7.26 -8.26 4.40
CA ARG A 52 -7.00 -9.54 5.06
C ARG A 52 -6.71 -10.61 4.03
N LEU A 53 -5.73 -11.44 4.33
CA LEU A 53 -5.28 -12.56 3.51
C LEU A 53 -5.22 -13.83 4.35
N ASP A 54 -5.75 -14.93 3.85
CA ASP A 54 -5.58 -16.24 4.50
C ASP A 54 -5.65 -17.37 3.46
N LYS A 55 -5.03 -18.51 3.74
CA LYS A 55 -5.23 -19.72 2.95
C LYS A 55 -6.55 -20.44 3.28
N LYS A 56 -7.25 -20.00 4.33
CA LYS A 56 -8.56 -20.48 4.76
C LYS A 56 -9.60 -19.37 4.67
N LYS A 57 -10.88 -19.75 4.56
CA LYS A 57 -11.99 -18.80 4.50
C LYS A 57 -11.99 -17.86 5.71
N ILE A 58 -12.03 -16.56 5.45
CA ILE A 58 -12.04 -15.51 6.47
C ILE A 58 -13.48 -15.28 6.92
N LEU A 59 -13.74 -15.46 8.21
CA LEU A 59 -15.09 -15.31 8.80
C LEU A 59 -15.21 -14.05 9.68
N ILE A 60 -14.10 -13.35 9.94
CA ILE A 60 -14.04 -12.14 10.80
C ILE A 60 -14.58 -10.95 10.01
N ARG A 61 -15.36 -10.08 10.70
CA ARG A 61 -15.89 -8.84 10.13
C ARG A 61 -15.55 -7.58 10.95
N SER A 62 -14.70 -7.71 11.97
CA SER A 62 -14.22 -6.57 12.77
C SER A 62 -13.23 -5.71 11.99
N ASN A 63 -12.95 -4.50 12.49
CA ASN A 63 -11.83 -3.69 11.98
C ASN A 63 -10.48 -4.35 12.27
N VAL A 64 -9.43 -3.92 11.56
CA VAL A 64 -8.04 -4.35 11.80
C VAL A 64 -7.42 -3.45 12.85
N TYR A 65 -7.15 -3.99 14.04
CA TYR A 65 -6.53 -3.27 15.15
C TYR A 65 -5.04 -3.56 15.29
N THR A 66 -4.60 -4.74 14.89
CA THR A 66 -3.20 -5.21 15.00
C THR A 66 -2.68 -5.71 13.66
N PRO A 67 -2.42 -4.78 12.70
CA PRO A 67 -1.96 -5.18 11.37
C PRO A 67 -0.58 -5.85 11.43
N ASP A 68 -0.33 -6.74 10.46
CA ASP A 68 0.98 -7.34 10.24
C ASP A 68 1.88 -6.43 9.42
N HIS A 69 1.28 -5.61 8.52
CA HIS A 69 2.00 -4.68 7.66
C HIS A 69 1.21 -3.39 7.46
N ILE A 70 1.92 -2.31 7.11
CA ILE A 70 1.36 -0.98 6.88
C ILE A 70 1.89 -0.41 5.57
N ILE A 71 0.99 0.23 4.81
CA ILE A 71 1.32 0.97 3.60
C ILE A 71 0.88 2.42 3.79
N VAL A 72 1.83 3.36 3.68
CA VAL A 72 1.60 4.80 3.84
C VAL A 72 1.78 5.49 2.49
N GLN A 73 0.69 5.92 1.87
CA GLN A 73 0.69 6.58 0.57
C GLN A 73 1.05 8.07 0.64
N ASP A 74 0.93 8.69 1.81
CA ASP A 74 1.27 10.10 2.03
C ASP A 74 2.11 10.24 3.30
N ALA A 75 3.40 10.52 3.13
CA ALA A 75 4.35 10.68 4.24
C ALA A 75 3.97 11.83 5.20
N ASN A 76 3.22 12.85 4.75
CA ASN A 76 2.76 13.92 5.63
C ASN A 76 1.79 13.43 6.73
N LEU A 77 1.19 12.25 6.56
CA LEU A 77 0.36 11.64 7.61
C LEU A 77 1.16 11.31 8.87
N LEU A 78 2.47 11.03 8.73
CA LEU A 78 3.37 10.72 9.84
C LEU A 78 3.47 11.84 10.88
N GLN A 79 3.13 13.07 10.51
CA GLN A 79 3.17 14.23 11.41
C GLN A 79 1.99 14.24 12.40
N ASN A 80 0.84 13.68 12.01
CA ASN A 80 -0.41 13.84 12.76
C ASN A 80 -1.15 12.52 13.01
N VAL A 81 -0.69 11.42 12.44
CA VAL A 81 -1.30 10.09 12.57
C VAL A 81 -0.24 9.11 13.07
N ASP A 82 -0.53 8.42 14.15
CA ASP A 82 0.28 7.27 14.58
C ASP A 82 -0.01 6.07 13.66
N VAL A 83 0.63 6.08 12.48
CA VAL A 83 0.44 5.03 11.48
C VAL A 83 0.91 3.65 11.98
N ALA A 84 1.86 3.60 12.93
CA ALA A 84 2.39 2.36 13.47
C ALA A 84 1.54 1.79 14.60
N LYS A 85 0.50 2.49 15.04
CA LYS A 85 -0.36 2.03 16.14
C LYS A 85 -0.86 0.60 15.92
N GLY A 86 -0.53 -0.28 16.86
CA GLY A 86 -0.96 -1.68 16.85
C GLY A 86 -0.23 -2.57 15.85
N LEU A 87 0.75 -2.07 15.08
CA LEU A 87 1.56 -2.88 14.18
C LEU A 87 2.26 -3.98 14.96
N ARG A 88 2.20 -5.21 14.45
CA ARG A 88 2.88 -6.34 15.07
C ARG A 88 4.40 -6.19 14.97
N PRO A 89 5.16 -6.70 15.95
CA PRO A 89 6.61 -6.70 15.91
C PRO A 89 7.13 -7.30 14.60
N GLN A 90 8.18 -6.70 14.04
CA GLN A 90 8.77 -7.11 12.76
C GLN A 90 7.87 -6.89 11.52
N GLY A 91 6.74 -6.23 11.67
CA GLY A 91 5.90 -5.81 10.53
C GLY A 91 6.64 -4.85 9.62
N TRP A 92 6.27 -4.84 8.34
CA TRP A 92 6.77 -3.88 7.39
C TRP A 92 5.95 -2.60 7.41
N ILE A 93 6.63 -1.47 7.32
CA ILE A 93 6.06 -0.16 7.03
C ILE A 93 6.61 0.28 5.68
N LEU A 94 5.77 0.28 4.65
CA LEU A 94 6.09 0.82 3.33
C LEU A 94 5.60 2.27 3.25
N ILE A 95 6.50 3.21 2.94
CA ILE A 95 6.17 4.63 2.86
C ILE A 95 6.47 5.16 1.45
N ASN A 96 5.54 5.94 0.90
CA ASN A 96 5.77 6.74 -0.29
C ASN A 96 6.62 7.96 0.07
N ALA A 97 7.93 7.84 -0.07
CA ALA A 97 8.88 8.90 0.17
C ALA A 97 10.20 8.64 -0.58
N PRO A 98 10.90 9.67 -1.08
CA PRO A 98 12.23 9.52 -1.67
C PRO A 98 13.29 9.21 -0.61
N ASP A 99 13.16 9.78 0.58
CA ASP A 99 14.11 9.70 1.67
C ASP A 99 13.44 9.23 2.97
N PRO A 100 14.21 8.66 3.92
CA PRO A 100 13.71 8.27 5.22
C PRO A 100 13.09 9.45 5.99
N PRO A 101 12.01 9.23 6.75
CA PRO A 101 11.46 10.27 7.63
C PRO A 101 12.49 10.70 8.68
N GLU A 102 12.45 11.98 9.07
CA GLU A 102 13.40 12.57 10.04
C GLU A 102 13.40 11.87 11.40
N ARG A 103 12.26 11.29 11.80
CA ARG A 103 12.09 10.56 13.07
C ARG A 103 11.89 9.09 12.80
N LEU A 104 12.97 8.34 12.82
CA LEU A 104 12.94 6.87 12.70
C LEU A 104 12.58 6.18 14.02
N ASP A 105 12.77 6.84 15.16
CA ASP A 105 12.49 6.28 16.51
C ASP A 105 11.05 5.75 16.63
N ASN A 106 10.10 6.40 15.95
CA ASN A 106 8.70 5.95 15.91
C ASN A 106 8.51 4.59 15.22
N PHE A 107 9.51 4.10 14.51
CA PHE A 107 9.50 2.84 13.76
C PHE A 107 10.47 1.80 14.34
N SER A 108 11.08 2.08 15.49
CA SER A 108 11.97 1.14 16.16
C SER A 108 11.29 -0.22 16.38
N GLY A 109 12.00 -1.29 16.05
CA GLY A 109 11.49 -2.67 16.11
C GLY A 109 10.68 -3.13 14.89
N PHE A 110 10.35 -2.25 13.94
CA PHE A 110 9.68 -2.58 12.68
C PHE A 110 10.66 -2.63 11.51
N ARG A 111 10.19 -3.12 10.37
CA ARG A 111 10.96 -3.09 9.11
C ARG A 111 10.47 -1.94 8.26
N LEU A 112 11.41 -1.14 7.75
CA LEU A 112 11.09 0.01 6.92
C LEU A 112 11.42 -0.26 5.45
N ALA A 113 10.54 0.15 4.56
CA ALA A 113 10.77 0.20 3.13
C ALA A 113 10.24 1.53 2.55
N LEU A 114 10.95 2.07 1.57
CA LEU A 114 10.59 3.33 0.93
C LEU A 114 10.52 3.16 -0.58
N VAL A 115 9.60 3.86 -1.19
CA VAL A 115 9.49 3.99 -2.65
C VAL A 115 9.02 5.40 -2.99
N ASP A 116 9.67 6.06 -3.95
CA ASP A 116 9.17 7.34 -4.48
C ASP A 116 8.09 7.09 -5.55
N ALA A 117 6.92 6.61 -5.08
CA ALA A 117 5.78 6.35 -5.94
C ALA A 117 5.24 7.63 -6.59
N THR A 118 5.48 8.80 -5.98
CA THR A 118 5.13 10.10 -6.55
C THR A 118 5.94 10.37 -7.82
N HIS A 119 7.24 10.24 -7.77
CA HIS A 119 8.12 10.39 -8.94
C HIS A 119 7.77 9.37 -10.02
N ILE A 120 7.59 8.09 -9.65
CA ILE A 120 7.24 7.02 -10.57
C ILE A 120 5.91 7.32 -11.27
N GLY A 121 4.89 7.74 -10.53
CA GLY A 121 3.59 8.12 -11.09
C GLY A 121 3.70 9.24 -12.12
N LEU A 122 4.40 10.32 -11.76
CA LEU A 122 4.63 11.47 -12.65
C LEU A 122 5.43 11.11 -13.91
N LYS A 123 6.50 10.34 -13.76
CA LYS A 123 7.33 9.84 -14.87
C LYS A 123 6.51 9.00 -15.87
N ASN A 124 5.56 8.22 -15.38
CA ASN A 124 4.64 7.43 -16.20
C ASN A 124 3.42 8.22 -16.70
N ASN A 125 3.36 9.55 -16.47
CA ASN A 125 2.22 10.41 -16.80
C ASN A 125 0.90 9.91 -16.18
N LEU A 126 0.94 9.49 -14.93
CA LEU A 126 -0.19 9.08 -14.12
C LEU A 126 -0.61 10.22 -13.19
N GLY A 127 -1.75 10.83 -13.49
CA GLY A 127 -2.24 12.00 -12.77
C GLY A 127 -1.54 13.30 -13.15
N THR A 128 -1.50 14.24 -12.21
CA THR A 128 -0.90 15.58 -12.37
C THR A 128 0.14 15.84 -11.26
N ARG A 129 0.94 16.90 -11.40
CA ARG A 129 1.91 17.30 -10.36
C ARG A 129 1.27 17.51 -8.98
N THR A 130 0.05 18.03 -8.96
CA THR A 130 -0.70 18.27 -7.70
C THR A 130 -1.49 17.06 -7.22
N GLN A 131 -1.70 16.08 -8.09
CA GLN A 131 -2.49 14.87 -7.80
C GLN A 131 -1.91 13.68 -8.59
N PRO A 132 -0.73 13.19 -8.22
CA PRO A 132 -0.15 12.02 -8.84
C PRO A 132 -0.97 10.77 -8.47
N ILE A 133 -1.12 9.86 -9.43
CA ILE A 133 -1.71 8.54 -9.20
C ILE A 133 -0.57 7.60 -8.81
N ILE A 134 -0.59 7.13 -7.58
CA ILE A 134 0.51 6.38 -6.96
C ILE A 134 0.11 4.98 -6.49
N ASN A 135 -1.18 4.70 -6.44
CA ASN A 135 -1.74 3.48 -5.86
C ASN A 135 -1.16 2.20 -6.48
N THR A 136 -1.00 2.15 -7.80
CA THR A 136 -0.44 0.98 -8.50
C THR A 136 1.08 0.82 -8.26
N ALA A 137 1.83 1.91 -8.16
CA ALA A 137 3.23 1.87 -7.75
C ALA A 137 3.38 1.31 -6.32
N MET A 138 2.55 1.76 -5.37
CA MET A 138 2.60 1.28 -3.99
C MET A 138 2.35 -0.22 -3.86
N ILE A 139 1.41 -0.79 -4.62
CA ILE A 139 1.16 -2.24 -4.58
C ILE A 139 2.28 -3.05 -5.24
N GLY A 140 2.93 -2.52 -6.29
CA GLY A 140 4.12 -3.13 -6.88
C GLY A 140 5.28 -3.20 -5.88
N ALA A 141 5.59 -2.08 -5.21
CA ALA A 141 6.59 -2.05 -4.14
C ALA A 141 6.26 -3.01 -2.99
N PHE A 142 4.98 -3.10 -2.60
CA PHE A 142 4.56 -4.02 -1.55
C PHE A 142 4.69 -5.49 -1.95
N ALA A 143 4.40 -5.84 -3.22
CA ALA A 143 4.61 -7.19 -3.75
C ALA A 143 6.09 -7.60 -3.66
N ARG A 144 7.04 -6.67 -3.90
CA ARG A 144 8.47 -6.92 -3.70
C ARG A 144 8.82 -7.24 -2.26
N ILE A 145 8.25 -6.50 -1.32
CA ILE A 145 8.49 -6.67 0.11
C ILE A 145 8.01 -8.05 0.59
N MET A 146 6.83 -8.46 0.11
CA MET A 146 6.22 -9.73 0.51
C MET A 146 6.76 -10.95 -0.25
N GLY A 147 7.38 -10.74 -1.43
CA GLY A 147 7.72 -11.83 -2.35
C GLY A 147 6.51 -12.40 -3.09
N GLU A 148 5.32 -11.90 -2.81
CA GLU A 148 4.04 -12.25 -3.44
C GLU A 148 3.03 -11.08 -3.32
N PRO A 149 1.98 -11.00 -4.17
CA PRO A 149 1.76 -11.85 -5.34
C PRO A 149 2.77 -11.56 -6.46
N SER A 150 2.81 -12.40 -7.49
CA SER A 150 3.69 -12.14 -8.64
C SER A 150 3.29 -10.87 -9.39
N MET A 151 4.24 -10.25 -10.11
CA MET A 151 3.94 -9.06 -10.92
C MET A 151 2.94 -9.36 -12.05
N GLU A 152 2.87 -10.59 -12.52
CA GLU A 152 1.85 -11.03 -13.48
C GLU A 152 0.44 -10.92 -12.88
N MET A 153 0.26 -11.34 -11.62
CA MET A 153 -1.02 -11.23 -10.91
C MET A 153 -1.39 -9.77 -10.61
N ILE A 154 -0.42 -8.94 -10.25
CA ILE A 154 -0.61 -7.48 -10.10
C ILE A 154 -1.06 -6.88 -11.43
N ALA A 155 -0.36 -7.19 -12.53
CA ALA A 155 -0.71 -6.70 -13.86
C ALA A 155 -2.11 -7.17 -14.30
N GLY A 156 -2.48 -8.40 -13.98
CA GLY A 156 -3.82 -8.94 -14.22
C GLY A 156 -4.91 -8.13 -13.51
N ALA A 157 -4.74 -7.88 -12.21
CA ALA A 157 -5.67 -7.06 -11.42
C ALA A 157 -5.78 -5.62 -11.95
N ILE A 158 -4.64 -5.01 -12.34
CA ILE A 158 -4.64 -3.67 -12.94
C ILE A 158 -5.40 -3.65 -14.28
N LYS A 159 -5.18 -4.64 -15.16
CA LYS A 159 -5.88 -4.71 -16.45
C LYS A 159 -7.39 -4.86 -16.28
N GLU A 160 -7.81 -5.61 -15.28
CA GLU A 160 -9.23 -5.85 -15.01
C GLU A 160 -9.95 -4.60 -14.47
N ASP A 161 -9.35 -3.87 -13.55
CA ASP A 161 -10.03 -2.82 -12.79
C ASP A 161 -9.69 -1.39 -13.21
N ILE A 162 -8.54 -1.18 -13.85
CA ILE A 162 -8.11 0.17 -14.25
C ILE A 162 -8.43 0.38 -15.73
N ALA A 163 -9.54 1.05 -16.00
CA ALA A 163 -9.99 1.35 -17.37
C ALA A 163 -9.10 2.38 -18.08
N ILE A 164 -8.50 3.32 -17.32
CA ILE A 164 -7.73 4.43 -17.89
C ILE A 164 -6.24 4.12 -17.80
N GLN A 165 -5.55 4.04 -18.94
CA GLN A 165 -4.11 3.86 -19.06
C GLN A 165 -3.56 2.63 -18.28
N PRO A 166 -4.16 1.42 -18.40
CA PRO A 166 -3.73 0.26 -17.62
C PRO A 166 -2.25 -0.08 -17.86
N ALA A 167 -1.76 0.04 -19.09
CA ALA A 167 -0.35 -0.23 -19.41
C ALA A 167 0.64 0.69 -18.68
N LYS A 168 0.28 1.95 -18.43
CA LYS A 168 1.12 2.87 -17.66
C LYS A 168 1.08 2.54 -16.17
N ASN A 169 -0.08 2.15 -15.66
CA ASN A 169 -0.23 1.70 -14.27
C ASN A 169 0.58 0.42 -14.00
N ILE A 170 0.61 -0.51 -14.95
CA ILE A 170 1.44 -1.73 -14.86
C ILE A 170 2.91 -1.34 -14.83
N ARG A 171 3.38 -0.51 -15.76
CA ARG A 171 4.78 -0.03 -15.75
C ARG A 171 5.16 0.66 -14.45
N ALA A 172 4.27 1.48 -13.89
CA ALA A 172 4.52 2.13 -12.62
C ALA A 172 4.64 1.12 -11.47
N SER A 173 3.85 0.04 -11.49
CA SER A 173 3.96 -1.03 -10.49
C SER A 173 5.25 -1.84 -10.64
N GLU A 174 5.68 -2.14 -11.87
CA GLU A 174 6.93 -2.83 -12.18
C GLU A 174 8.15 -2.00 -11.76
N GLU A 175 8.16 -0.70 -12.11
CA GLU A 175 9.22 0.23 -11.73
C GLU A 175 9.34 0.35 -10.20
N ALA A 176 8.22 0.43 -9.49
CA ALA A 176 8.21 0.47 -8.04
C ALA A 176 8.68 -0.84 -7.40
N TYR A 177 8.33 -1.99 -7.98
CA TYR A 177 8.82 -3.30 -7.57
C TYR A 177 10.35 -3.37 -7.63
N GLU A 178 10.97 -2.83 -8.70
CA GLU A 178 12.42 -2.86 -8.90
C GLU A 178 13.16 -1.81 -8.06
N SER A 179 12.51 -0.66 -7.76
CA SER A 179 13.18 0.50 -7.14
C SER A 179 12.89 0.68 -5.66
N VAL A 180 12.05 -0.16 -5.04
CA VAL A 180 11.78 -0.06 -3.61
C VAL A 180 13.04 -0.33 -2.78
N ASN A 181 13.35 0.59 -1.87
CA ASN A 181 14.49 0.48 -0.96
C ASN A 181 14.07 -0.23 0.33
N LEU A 182 14.71 -1.35 0.65
CA LEU A 182 14.48 -2.11 1.86
C LEU A 182 15.53 -1.74 2.91
N TYR A 183 15.14 -0.95 3.90
CA TYR A 183 16.04 -0.56 5.01
C TYR A 183 16.15 -1.65 6.09
N GLY A 184 15.26 -2.65 6.07
CA GLY A 184 15.23 -3.68 7.08
C GLY A 184 14.73 -3.17 8.43
N LYS A 185 15.23 -3.78 9.53
CA LYS A 185 14.81 -3.42 10.88
C LYS A 185 15.39 -2.06 11.28
N VAL A 186 14.55 -1.19 11.83
CA VAL A 186 14.96 0.06 12.47
C VAL A 186 15.28 -0.23 13.93
N ASP A 187 16.50 0.13 14.36
CA ASP A 187 16.98 -0.05 15.74
C ASP A 187 16.55 1.08 16.67
#